data_674570c39297d6152facf07c9f7d61b6
#
_entry.id   674570c39297d6152facf07c9f7d61b6
#
_cell.length_a   1.000
_cell.length_b   1.000
_cell.length_c   1.000
_cell.angle_alpha   90.00
_cell.angle_beta   90.00
_cell.angle_gamma   90.00
#
_symmetry.space_group_name_H-M   'P 1'
#
loop_
_entity.id
_entity.type
_entity.pdbx_description
1 polymer ?
#
loop_
_entity_poly.entity_id
_entity_poly.type
_entity_poly.pdbx_seq_one_letter_code
_entity_poly.pdbx_strand_id
1 'polypeptide(L)'
;MATILSPALIAYSQLAELTVAQDLVSAELQWNVAAYDGQDSTLSSNGPAVLVVDIQGILGTEDDVLPAAYALQQNYPNPFNPATIIRFSVAEKQEASLQIFDITGRLVETLINQHLTPGKYEVTWQAGHLPSGTYFMQMKSGGFVKTRKMVLLK
;
A
#
# COMPACT_ATOMS: atom_id res chain seq x y z
N MET A 1 8.73 -24.24 -17.26
CA MET A 1 9.73 -23.47 -18.03
C MET A 1 9.02 -22.75 -19.15
N ALA A 2 8.86 -21.46 -19.04
CA ALA A 2 8.26 -20.67 -20.12
C ALA A 2 9.40 -20.19 -21.05
N THR A 3 9.46 -20.68 -22.25
CA THR A 3 10.45 -20.25 -23.24
C THR A 3 9.86 -19.14 -24.07
N ILE A 4 10.38 -17.93 -23.92
CA ILE A 4 9.97 -16.77 -24.72
C ILE A 4 10.89 -16.70 -25.94
N LEU A 5 10.34 -17.00 -27.11
CA LEU A 5 11.06 -17.10 -28.39
C LEU A 5 10.92 -15.81 -29.25
N SER A 6 10.86 -14.62 -28.65
CA SER A 6 10.78 -13.38 -29.42
C SER A 6 11.83 -12.38 -28.98
N PRO A 7 12.49 -11.65 -29.92
CA PRO A 7 13.44 -10.59 -29.60
C PRO A 7 12.76 -9.29 -29.12
N ALA A 8 11.54 -9.36 -28.61
CA ALA A 8 10.85 -8.21 -28.07
C ALA A 8 11.41 -7.84 -26.69
N LEU A 9 11.71 -6.55 -26.50
CA LEU A 9 11.96 -5.97 -25.19
C LEU A 9 10.72 -6.22 -24.30
N ILE A 10 10.85 -7.13 -23.35
CA ILE A 10 9.78 -7.36 -22.36
C ILE A 10 9.83 -6.19 -21.38
N ALA A 11 8.73 -5.44 -21.30
CA ALA A 11 8.60 -4.39 -20.33
C ALA A 11 8.63 -4.98 -18.88
N TYR A 12 9.20 -4.28 -17.93
CA TYR A 12 9.28 -4.69 -16.53
C TYR A 12 7.92 -5.11 -15.95
N SER A 13 6.84 -4.44 -16.38
CA SER A 13 5.47 -4.77 -15.99
C SER A 13 5.02 -6.17 -16.43
N GLN A 14 5.45 -6.62 -17.61
CA GLN A 14 5.09 -7.94 -18.15
C GLN A 14 5.85 -9.06 -17.42
N LEU A 15 7.08 -8.79 -16.96
CA LEU A 15 7.83 -9.73 -16.16
C LEU A 15 7.18 -9.97 -14.78
N ALA A 16 6.71 -8.90 -14.15
CA ALA A 16 6.01 -8.97 -12.87
C ALA A 16 4.69 -9.74 -12.98
N GLU A 17 3.92 -9.53 -14.05
CA GLU A 17 2.68 -10.29 -14.31
C GLU A 17 2.94 -11.79 -14.52
N LEU A 18 4.04 -12.15 -15.20
CA LEU A 18 4.37 -13.56 -15.44
C LEU A 18 4.76 -14.30 -14.16
N THR A 19 5.45 -13.63 -13.24
CA THR A 19 5.87 -14.21 -11.95
C THR A 19 4.70 -14.34 -10.98
N VAL A 20 3.80 -13.35 -10.93
CA VAL A 20 2.58 -13.41 -10.11
C VAL A 20 1.61 -14.49 -10.59
N ALA A 21 1.44 -14.65 -11.90
CA ALA A 21 0.56 -15.66 -12.46
C ALA A 21 1.03 -17.11 -12.21
N GLN A 22 2.31 -17.32 -11.88
CA GLN A 22 2.89 -18.65 -11.63
C GLN A 22 3.30 -18.87 -10.18
N ASP A 23 2.99 -17.94 -9.29
CA ASP A 23 3.35 -18.01 -7.85
C ASP A 23 4.88 -18.20 -7.63
N LEU A 24 5.69 -17.59 -8.50
CA LEU A 24 7.15 -17.69 -8.47
C LEU A 24 7.75 -16.54 -7.65
N VAL A 25 8.61 -16.86 -6.72
CA VAL A 25 9.36 -15.89 -5.90
C VAL A 25 10.54 -15.30 -6.66
N SER A 26 11.05 -16.03 -7.66
CA SER A 26 12.15 -15.61 -8.53
C SER A 26 11.96 -16.17 -9.93
N ALA A 27 12.42 -15.44 -10.95
CA ALA A 27 12.46 -15.91 -12.32
C ALA A 27 13.89 -15.99 -12.83
N GLU A 28 14.26 -17.13 -13.39
CA GLU A 28 15.52 -17.33 -14.07
C GLU A 28 15.31 -17.18 -15.58
N LEU A 29 15.88 -16.13 -16.16
CA LEU A 29 15.78 -15.82 -17.58
C LEU A 29 17.10 -16.14 -18.28
N GLN A 30 17.05 -16.99 -19.28
CA GLN A 30 18.18 -17.23 -20.17
C GLN A 30 18.03 -16.39 -21.43
N TRP A 31 19.04 -15.62 -21.75
CA TRP A 31 19.05 -14.78 -22.94
C TRP A 31 20.40 -14.83 -23.65
N ASN A 32 20.37 -14.69 -24.96
CA ASN A 32 21.57 -14.62 -25.78
C ASN A 32 21.60 -13.26 -26.48
N VAL A 33 22.78 -12.66 -26.56
CA VAL A 33 22.99 -11.44 -27.35
C VAL A 33 23.39 -11.84 -28.76
N ALA A 34 22.58 -11.40 -29.75
CA ALA A 34 22.93 -11.52 -31.16
C ALA A 34 23.34 -10.13 -31.67
N ALA A 35 24.54 -10.04 -32.25
CA ALA A 35 24.93 -8.87 -33.02
C ALA A 35 24.37 -9.00 -34.44
N TYR A 36 23.67 -7.95 -34.91
CA TYR A 36 23.08 -7.87 -36.23
C TYR A 36 23.67 -6.70 -36.99
N ASP A 37 24.31 -6.99 -38.14
CA ASP A 37 24.95 -5.99 -39.01
C ASP A 37 24.09 -5.61 -40.24
N GLY A 38 22.85 -6.07 -40.27
CA GLY A 38 21.90 -5.83 -41.35
C GLY A 38 21.90 -6.92 -42.44
N GLN A 39 22.84 -7.87 -42.44
CA GLN A 39 22.89 -8.99 -43.37
C GLN A 39 23.03 -10.36 -42.69
N ASP A 40 23.64 -10.42 -41.54
CA ASP A 40 23.83 -11.67 -40.79
C ASP A 40 23.68 -11.49 -39.30
N SER A 41 23.32 -12.55 -38.55
CA SER A 41 23.21 -12.55 -37.12
C SER A 41 24.24 -13.51 -36.50
N THR A 42 25.14 -12.99 -35.67
CA THR A 42 26.12 -13.81 -34.96
C THR A 42 25.71 -13.93 -33.49
N LEU A 43 25.47 -15.17 -33.05
CA LEU A 43 25.22 -15.45 -31.64
C LEU A 43 26.50 -15.29 -30.83
N SER A 44 26.39 -14.69 -29.65
CA SER A 44 27.54 -14.59 -28.72
C SER A 44 28.12 -15.98 -28.40
N SER A 45 29.43 -16.12 -28.54
CA SER A 45 30.14 -17.36 -28.30
C SER A 45 30.30 -17.73 -26.79
N ASN A 46 29.84 -16.86 -25.88
CA ASN A 46 30.04 -17.04 -24.44
C ASN A 46 28.90 -17.81 -23.75
N GLY A 47 28.01 -18.44 -24.49
CA GLY A 47 26.85 -19.17 -23.95
C GLY A 47 25.73 -18.29 -23.42
N PRO A 48 24.66 -18.89 -22.95
CA PRO A 48 23.52 -18.13 -22.43
C PRO A 48 23.91 -17.37 -21.17
N ALA A 49 23.64 -16.08 -21.14
CA ALA A 49 23.70 -15.30 -19.91
C ALA A 49 22.48 -15.63 -19.06
N VAL A 50 22.69 -15.92 -17.79
CA VAL A 50 21.62 -16.17 -16.84
C VAL A 50 21.43 -14.90 -16.02
N LEU A 51 20.25 -14.30 -16.13
CA LEU A 51 19.83 -13.21 -15.27
C LEU A 51 18.90 -13.77 -14.19
N VAL A 52 19.38 -13.80 -12.96
CA VAL A 52 18.53 -14.10 -11.81
C VAL A 52 17.91 -12.77 -11.34
N VAL A 53 16.63 -12.63 -11.52
CA VAL A 53 15.88 -11.47 -11.01
C VAL A 53 15.27 -11.87 -9.68
N ASP A 54 15.83 -11.33 -8.59
CA ASP A 54 15.23 -11.42 -7.28
C ASP A 54 14.11 -10.37 -7.21
N ILE A 55 12.87 -10.83 -7.25
CA ILE A 55 11.68 -9.97 -7.25
C ILE A 55 11.23 -9.57 -5.84
N GLN A 56 11.87 -10.09 -4.77
CA GLN A 56 11.51 -9.70 -3.40
C GLN A 56 11.76 -8.20 -3.13
N GLY A 57 12.74 -7.60 -3.81
CA GLY A 57 12.98 -6.15 -3.74
C GLY A 57 12.16 -5.32 -4.74
N ILE A 58 11.47 -5.98 -5.69
CA ILE A 58 10.67 -5.32 -6.74
C ILE A 58 9.18 -5.38 -6.41
N LEU A 59 8.73 -6.44 -5.77
CA LEU A 59 7.43 -6.47 -5.10
C LEU A 59 7.58 -5.54 -3.91
N GLY A 60 7.06 -4.31 -4.05
CA GLY A 60 7.08 -3.32 -2.98
C GLY A 60 6.73 -3.95 -1.64
N THR A 61 7.29 -3.44 -0.58
CA THR A 61 6.94 -3.86 0.78
C THR A 61 5.42 -3.89 0.91
N GLU A 62 4.88 -4.68 1.83
CA GLU A 62 3.41 -4.77 2.08
C GLU A 62 2.74 -3.39 2.22
N ASP A 63 3.53 -2.33 2.41
CA ASP A 63 3.08 -0.94 2.48
C ASP A 63 2.74 -0.32 1.11
N ASP A 64 3.28 -0.82 -0.01
CA ASP A 64 3.01 -0.31 -1.35
C ASP A 64 1.78 -0.94 -2.03
N VAL A 65 1.22 -2.01 -1.45
CA VAL A 65 -0.03 -2.60 -1.95
C VAL A 65 -1.18 -1.65 -1.62
N LEU A 66 -1.81 -1.09 -2.66
CA LEU A 66 -2.99 -0.25 -2.48
C LEU A 66 -4.08 -1.04 -1.74
N PRO A 67 -4.69 -0.45 -0.69
CA PRO A 67 -5.69 -1.15 0.09
C PRO A 67 -6.90 -1.51 -0.79
N ALA A 68 -7.25 -2.79 -0.85
CA ALA A 68 -8.44 -3.25 -1.54
C ALA A 68 -9.75 -2.89 -0.80
N ALA A 69 -9.66 -2.43 0.45
CA ALA A 69 -10.81 -2.11 1.29
C ALA A 69 -10.56 -0.91 2.21
N TYR A 70 -11.67 -0.23 2.54
CA TYR A 70 -11.66 0.78 3.59
C TYR A 70 -11.49 0.12 4.95
N ALA A 71 -10.64 0.68 5.80
CA ALA A 71 -10.48 0.25 7.17
C ALA A 71 -10.20 1.42 8.10
N LEU A 72 -10.72 1.35 9.32
CA LEU A 72 -10.33 2.19 10.44
C LEU A 72 -9.79 1.27 11.52
N GLN A 73 -8.50 1.39 11.84
CA GLN A 73 -7.85 0.58 12.86
C GLN A 73 -8.13 1.17 14.26
N GLN A 74 -7.85 0.39 15.30
CA GLN A 74 -7.85 0.90 16.67
C GLN A 74 -6.68 1.86 16.82
N ASN A 75 -6.93 3.01 17.49
CA ASN A 75 -5.86 3.94 17.81
C ASN A 75 -4.82 3.29 18.75
N TYR A 76 -3.57 3.68 18.58
CA TYR A 76 -2.49 3.17 19.43
C TYR A 76 -1.57 4.33 19.89
N PRO A 77 -1.27 4.38 21.18
CA PRO A 77 -1.80 3.57 22.27
C PRO A 77 -3.30 3.78 22.55
N ASN A 78 -3.96 2.82 23.22
CA ASN A 78 -5.31 2.94 23.75
C ASN A 78 -5.45 2.07 25.03
N PRO A 79 -5.58 2.62 26.23
CA PRO A 79 -5.69 4.05 26.55
C PRO A 79 -4.46 4.87 26.16
N PHE A 80 -4.63 6.20 25.96
CA PHE A 80 -3.56 7.10 25.52
C PHE A 80 -3.43 8.34 26.42
N ASN A 81 -2.24 8.98 26.43
CA ASN A 81 -1.91 10.17 27.22
C ASN A 81 -0.79 10.99 26.54
N PRO A 82 -0.98 12.24 26.16
CA PRO A 82 -2.24 12.79 25.64
C PRO A 82 -2.38 12.56 24.12
N ALA A 83 -1.40 11.86 23.53
CA ALA A 83 -1.29 11.62 22.10
C ALA A 83 -1.59 10.18 21.70
N THR A 84 -2.18 10.00 20.55
CA THR A 84 -2.42 8.68 19.95
C THR A 84 -2.35 8.75 18.43
N ILE A 85 -2.04 7.61 17.82
CA ILE A 85 -1.96 7.45 16.38
C ILE A 85 -3.20 6.71 15.90
N ILE A 86 -3.83 7.23 14.87
CA ILE A 86 -4.99 6.66 14.20
C ILE A 86 -4.56 6.26 12.80
N ARG A 87 -4.73 4.97 12.46
CA ARG A 87 -4.42 4.41 11.14
C ARG A 87 -5.71 4.02 10.43
N PHE A 88 -5.78 4.34 9.14
CA PHE A 88 -6.91 3.98 8.32
C PHE A 88 -6.49 3.78 6.86
N SER A 89 -7.34 3.13 6.08
CA SER A 89 -7.13 2.91 4.65
C SER A 89 -8.30 3.40 3.83
N VAL A 90 -7.98 3.92 2.65
CA VAL A 90 -8.92 4.39 1.62
C VAL A 90 -8.71 3.53 0.38
N ALA A 91 -9.77 2.90 -0.13
CA ALA A 91 -9.70 2.00 -1.28
C ALA A 91 -9.85 2.74 -2.62
N GLU A 92 -10.59 3.84 -2.65
CA GLU A 92 -10.88 4.60 -3.87
C GLU A 92 -10.68 6.10 -3.64
N LYS A 93 -10.38 6.82 -4.73
CA LYS A 93 -10.24 8.28 -4.67
C LYS A 93 -11.61 8.94 -4.42
N GLN A 94 -11.82 9.41 -3.20
CA GLN A 94 -13.05 10.11 -2.81
C GLN A 94 -12.87 10.97 -1.57
N GLU A 95 -13.91 11.72 -1.23
CA GLU A 95 -13.95 12.50 -0.01
C GLU A 95 -13.93 11.57 1.21
N ALA A 96 -13.04 11.85 2.15
CA ALA A 96 -12.91 11.15 3.42
C ALA A 96 -12.93 12.14 4.58
N SER A 97 -13.64 11.79 5.62
CA SER A 97 -13.66 12.53 6.88
C SER A 97 -13.31 11.62 8.05
N LEU A 98 -12.46 12.13 8.95
CA LEU A 98 -12.13 11.51 10.23
C LEU A 98 -12.45 12.51 11.33
N GLN A 99 -13.43 12.19 12.15
CA GLN A 99 -13.98 13.07 13.17
C GLN A 99 -13.97 12.41 14.53
N ILE A 100 -13.80 13.25 15.56
CA ILE A 100 -13.78 12.83 16.96
C ILE A 100 -15.03 13.36 17.66
N PHE A 101 -15.68 12.52 18.44
CA PHE A 101 -16.88 12.81 19.19
C PHE A 101 -16.69 12.50 20.68
N ASP A 102 -17.36 13.22 21.55
CA ASP A 102 -17.47 12.89 22.97
C ASP A 102 -18.57 11.81 23.19
N ILE A 103 -18.72 11.40 24.47
CA ILE A 103 -19.72 10.39 24.86
C ILE A 103 -21.18 10.82 24.62
N THR A 104 -21.43 12.12 24.46
CA THR A 104 -22.75 12.65 24.15
C THR A 104 -23.04 12.71 22.64
N GLY A 105 -22.07 12.34 21.81
CA GLY A 105 -22.15 12.41 20.36
C GLY A 105 -21.87 13.81 19.80
N ARG A 106 -21.39 14.74 20.61
CA ARG A 106 -20.99 16.08 20.17
C ARG A 106 -19.64 15.99 19.47
N LEU A 107 -19.54 16.65 18.32
CA LEU A 107 -18.28 16.79 17.58
C LEU A 107 -17.26 17.57 18.43
N VAL A 108 -16.12 16.98 18.67
CA VAL A 108 -14.99 17.57 19.40
C VAL A 108 -13.99 18.17 18.43
N GLU A 109 -13.61 17.39 17.40
CA GLU A 109 -12.60 17.80 16.44
C GLU A 109 -12.78 17.06 15.10
N THR A 110 -12.39 17.72 14.00
CA THR A 110 -12.29 17.11 12.68
C THR A 110 -10.81 17.01 12.31
N LEU A 111 -10.30 15.79 12.23
CA LEU A 111 -8.89 15.54 11.92
C LEU A 111 -8.61 15.55 10.42
N ILE A 112 -9.56 15.04 9.63
CA ILE A 112 -9.49 15.00 8.17
C ILE A 112 -10.87 15.35 7.61
N ASN A 113 -10.87 16.14 6.55
CA ASN A 113 -12.07 16.42 5.74
C ASN A 113 -11.60 16.88 4.35
N GLN A 114 -11.21 15.92 3.51
CA GLN A 114 -10.66 16.19 2.18
C GLN A 114 -10.76 14.98 1.25
N HIS A 115 -10.52 15.20 -0.05
CA HIS A 115 -10.37 14.11 -1.00
C HIS A 115 -9.03 13.40 -0.80
N LEU A 116 -9.08 12.09 -0.62
CA LEU A 116 -7.90 11.23 -0.50
C LEU A 116 -7.82 10.28 -1.68
N THR A 117 -6.59 9.93 -2.06
CA THR A 117 -6.31 8.87 -3.03
C THR A 117 -6.31 7.50 -2.34
N PRO A 118 -6.41 6.38 -3.07
CA PRO A 118 -6.21 5.06 -2.48
C PRO A 118 -4.88 4.99 -1.74
N GLY A 119 -4.89 4.49 -0.52
CA GLY A 119 -3.68 4.40 0.29
C GLY A 119 -3.95 4.13 1.77
N LYS A 120 -2.87 3.89 2.51
CA LYS A 120 -2.84 3.79 3.97
C LYS A 120 -2.45 5.16 4.54
N TYR A 121 -3.13 5.59 5.58
CA TYR A 121 -2.96 6.91 6.19
C TYR A 121 -2.76 6.78 7.69
N GLU A 122 -1.98 7.71 8.22
CA GLU A 122 -1.73 7.82 9.65
C GLU A 122 -1.91 9.26 10.10
N VAL A 123 -2.62 9.47 11.21
CA VAL A 123 -2.86 10.78 11.80
C VAL A 123 -2.57 10.72 13.30
N THR A 124 -1.74 11.62 13.78
CA THR A 124 -1.53 11.81 15.22
C THR A 124 -2.56 12.77 15.77
N TRP A 125 -3.29 12.33 16.79
CA TRP A 125 -4.23 13.16 17.53
C TRP A 125 -3.68 13.56 18.89
N GLN A 126 -3.69 14.87 19.17
CA GLN A 126 -3.20 15.48 20.41
C GLN A 126 -4.38 15.99 21.24
N ALA A 127 -4.78 15.25 22.27
CA ALA A 127 -5.95 15.55 23.10
C ALA A 127 -5.59 16.22 24.43
N GLY A 128 -4.43 16.88 24.52
CA GLY A 128 -3.93 17.47 25.77
C GLY A 128 -4.84 18.53 26.41
N HIS A 129 -5.69 19.18 25.61
CA HIS A 129 -6.66 20.18 26.07
C HIS A 129 -8.00 19.59 26.55
N LEU A 130 -8.23 18.29 26.33
CA LEU A 130 -9.49 17.63 26.67
C LEU A 130 -9.41 16.92 28.02
N PRO A 131 -10.54 16.73 28.72
CA PRO A 131 -10.58 15.95 29.96
C PRO A 131 -10.38 14.46 29.71
N SER A 132 -9.88 13.74 30.71
CA SER A 132 -9.84 12.26 30.69
C SER A 132 -11.25 11.72 30.49
N GLY A 133 -11.37 10.69 29.66
CA GLY A 133 -12.67 10.12 29.34
C GLY A 133 -12.70 9.27 28.09
N THR A 134 -13.90 8.87 27.70
CA THR A 134 -14.16 8.10 26.49
C THR A 134 -14.52 9.03 25.34
N TYR A 135 -13.88 8.79 24.21
CA TYR A 135 -14.12 9.46 22.93
C TYR A 135 -14.40 8.44 21.84
N PHE A 136 -15.00 8.87 20.75
CA PHE A 136 -15.26 8.05 19.59
C PHE A 136 -14.65 8.70 18.37
N MET A 137 -13.86 7.97 17.62
CA MET A 137 -13.43 8.36 16.28
C MET A 137 -14.35 7.73 15.24
N GLN A 138 -14.79 8.51 14.27
CA GLN A 138 -15.61 8.04 13.15
C GLN A 138 -14.95 8.42 11.85
N MET A 139 -14.76 7.43 10.99
CA MET A 139 -14.35 7.62 9.61
C MET A 139 -15.56 7.44 8.69
N LYS A 140 -15.71 8.38 7.73
CA LYS A 140 -16.65 8.28 6.62
C LYS A 140 -15.89 8.48 5.32
N SER A 141 -16.17 7.62 4.33
CA SER A 141 -15.65 7.77 2.97
C SER A 141 -16.58 7.03 2.01
N GLY A 142 -17.24 7.77 1.12
CA GLY A 142 -18.32 7.22 0.31
C GLY A 142 -19.41 6.56 1.16
N GLY A 143 -19.71 5.30 0.85
CA GLY A 143 -20.67 4.49 1.63
C GLY A 143 -20.09 3.84 2.89
N PHE A 144 -18.77 3.96 3.12
CA PHE A 144 -18.12 3.37 4.30
C PHE A 144 -18.26 4.28 5.52
N VAL A 145 -18.75 3.72 6.63
CA VAL A 145 -18.80 4.38 7.94
C VAL A 145 -18.30 3.41 9.00
N LYS A 146 -17.29 3.81 9.75
CA LYS A 146 -16.75 3.01 10.86
C LYS A 146 -16.49 3.90 12.06
N THR A 147 -16.88 3.42 13.24
CA THR A 147 -16.64 4.09 14.53
C THR A 147 -15.82 3.21 15.45
N ARG A 148 -14.87 3.80 16.19
CA ARG A 148 -14.04 3.15 17.20
C ARG A 148 -14.03 3.96 18.49
N LYS A 149 -13.97 3.25 19.61
CA LYS A 149 -13.85 3.86 20.95
C LYS A 149 -12.40 4.11 21.29
N MET A 150 -12.12 5.26 21.90
CA MET A 150 -10.80 5.66 22.42
C MET A 150 -10.93 6.05 23.90
N VAL A 151 -9.88 5.85 24.69
CA VAL A 151 -9.85 6.21 26.12
C VAL A 151 -8.65 7.11 26.36
N LEU A 152 -8.93 8.37 26.76
CA LEU A 152 -7.92 9.34 27.17
C LEU A 152 -7.73 9.25 28.68
N LEU A 153 -6.48 9.07 29.10
CA LEU A 153 -6.05 9.14 30.49
C LEU A 153 -5.07 10.30 30.64
N LYS A 154 -5.21 11.05 31.68
CA LYS A 154 -4.25 12.09 32.13
C LYS A 154 -3.68 11.72 33.48
#